data_d314d705ad3f5fcff8ea8280d9fba9b0
#
_entry.id   d314d705ad3f5fcff8ea8280d9fba9b0
#
_cell.length_a   1.000
_cell.length_b   1.000
_cell.length_c   1.000
_cell.angle_alpha   90.00
_cell.angle_beta   90.00
_cell.angle_gamma   90.00
#
_symmetry.space_group_name_H-M   'P 1'
#
loop_
_entity.id
_entity.type
_entity.pdbx_description
1 polymer ?
#
loop_
_entity_poly.entity_id
_entity_poly.type
_entity_poly.pdbx_seq_one_letter_code
_entity_poly.pdbx_strand_id
1 'polypeptide(L)'
;MDILLVAGLWLGGSVWDDVAAALRSLGHRPVPVALPGQGDGSTSATLEDQVAAVLAAVDAASGKPMVVGHSAACTLAWLAADARPDKIAKVVFVGGFPAADGKPYAGFFELRDGVMPFPGWDPFEGPDAADLDEEARRAFAAAAIPVPGGVATGIVRLSDERRFAVPVAVVCPEFTPAQAKEWIDAGDIPELARVGDLSFVDLDSGHWPMHTKPAELARLLAAAAGPN
;
A
#
# COMPACT_ATOMS: atom_id res chain seq x y z
N MET A 1 8.41 12.70 -12.00
CA MET A 1 7.34 11.68 -12.15
C MET A 1 6.29 11.89 -11.07
N ASP A 2 5.01 11.57 -11.37
CA ASP A 2 3.95 11.51 -10.36
C ASP A 2 4.05 10.21 -9.57
N ILE A 3 4.00 10.30 -8.23
CA ILE A 3 4.05 9.16 -7.32
C ILE A 3 2.79 9.18 -6.50
N LEU A 4 1.87 8.27 -6.79
CA LEU A 4 0.60 8.12 -6.08
C LEU A 4 0.84 7.28 -4.83
N LEU A 5 0.48 7.80 -3.67
CA LEU A 5 0.75 7.19 -2.36
C LEU A 5 -0.56 6.73 -1.73
N VAL A 6 -0.75 5.44 -1.60
CA VAL A 6 -1.98 4.81 -1.11
C VAL A 6 -1.73 4.24 0.28
N ALA A 7 -2.44 4.77 1.29
CA ALA A 7 -2.28 4.38 2.69
C ALA A 7 -2.97 3.04 2.98
N GLY A 8 -2.36 2.25 3.87
CA GLY A 8 -2.92 0.98 4.35
C GLY A 8 -4.12 1.15 5.29
N LEU A 9 -4.53 0.05 5.92
CA LEU A 9 -5.65 0.04 6.86
C LEU A 9 -5.40 1.00 8.02
N TRP A 10 -6.46 1.56 8.55
CA TRP A 10 -6.51 2.49 9.70
C TRP A 10 -5.76 3.81 9.52
N LEU A 11 -5.17 4.05 8.36
CA LEU A 11 -4.36 5.23 8.06
C LEU A 11 -5.09 6.17 7.10
N GLY A 12 -4.90 7.47 7.27
CA GLY A 12 -5.28 8.48 6.29
C GLY A 12 -4.11 8.90 5.40
N GLY A 13 -4.39 9.72 4.38
CA GLY A 13 -3.36 10.20 3.46
C GLY A 13 -2.21 10.98 4.11
N SER A 14 -2.46 11.61 5.27
CA SER A 14 -1.45 12.36 6.03
C SER A 14 -0.27 11.52 6.54
N VAL A 15 -0.42 10.19 6.60
CA VAL A 15 0.70 9.31 6.96
C VAL A 15 1.89 9.46 6.00
N TRP A 16 1.65 9.96 4.81
CA TRP A 16 2.65 10.18 3.79
C TRP A 16 3.31 11.57 3.81
N ASP A 17 2.93 12.49 4.71
CA ASP A 17 3.34 13.89 4.65
C ASP A 17 4.87 14.07 4.65
N ASP A 18 5.59 13.38 5.53
CA ASP A 18 7.05 13.45 5.61
C ASP A 18 7.73 12.78 4.40
N VAL A 19 7.22 11.64 3.96
CA VAL A 19 7.68 10.96 2.72
C VAL A 19 7.43 11.86 1.51
N ALA A 20 6.26 12.49 1.44
CA ALA A 20 5.91 13.40 0.35
C ALA A 20 6.81 14.65 0.34
N ALA A 21 7.12 15.22 1.51
CA ALA A 21 8.06 16.34 1.61
C ALA A 21 9.45 15.96 1.07
N ALA A 22 9.95 14.78 1.46
CA ALA A 22 11.23 14.27 0.99
C ALA A 22 11.22 13.97 -0.52
N LEU A 23 10.16 13.36 -1.06
CA LEU A 23 10.01 13.09 -2.50
C LEU A 23 9.97 14.37 -3.34
N ARG A 24 9.32 15.46 -2.84
CA ARG A 24 9.36 16.77 -3.50
C ARG A 24 10.79 17.31 -3.59
N SER A 25 11.55 17.16 -2.51
CA SER A 25 12.98 17.59 -2.48
C SER A 25 13.84 16.80 -3.44
N LEU A 26 13.42 15.56 -3.79
CA LEU A 26 14.06 14.70 -4.78
C LEU A 26 13.55 14.93 -6.23
N GLY A 27 12.70 15.93 -6.44
CA GLY A 27 12.21 16.34 -7.76
C GLY A 27 10.99 15.57 -8.28
N HIS A 28 10.31 14.79 -7.42
CA HIS A 28 9.10 14.08 -7.77
C HIS A 28 7.83 14.83 -7.35
N ARG A 29 6.68 14.45 -7.89
CA ARG A 29 5.37 14.97 -7.51
C ARG A 29 4.60 13.88 -6.74
N PRO A 30 4.74 13.81 -5.40
CA PRO A 30 3.97 12.88 -4.58
C PRO A 30 2.52 13.34 -4.49
N VAL A 31 1.61 12.40 -4.62
CA VAL A 31 0.16 12.59 -4.54
C VAL A 31 -0.40 11.56 -3.56
N PRO A 32 -0.55 11.90 -2.26
CA PRO A 32 -1.32 11.08 -1.35
C PRO A 32 -2.76 10.95 -1.86
N VAL A 33 -3.22 9.71 -2.04
CA VAL A 33 -4.58 9.46 -2.55
C VAL A 33 -5.55 9.48 -1.38
N ALA A 34 -6.55 10.36 -1.47
CA ALA A 34 -7.65 10.38 -0.49
C ALA A 34 -8.60 9.22 -0.79
N LEU A 35 -8.67 8.26 0.11
CA LEU A 35 -9.54 7.09 -0.03
C LEU A 35 -10.85 7.30 0.74
N PRO A 36 -12.01 7.04 0.13
CA PRO A 36 -13.29 7.04 0.83
C PRO A 36 -13.28 6.11 2.05
N GLY A 37 -13.79 6.60 3.18
CA GLY A 37 -13.76 5.89 4.46
C GLY A 37 -12.44 5.99 5.24
N GLN A 38 -11.46 6.76 4.74
CA GLN A 38 -10.21 7.01 5.46
C GLN A 38 -10.11 8.46 5.92
N GLY A 39 -10.93 8.84 6.93
CA GLY A 39 -10.89 10.15 7.57
C GLY A 39 -11.91 11.16 7.04
N ASP A 40 -12.72 10.80 6.06
CA ASP A 40 -13.84 11.61 5.55
C ASP A 40 -15.15 11.40 6.33
N GLY A 41 -15.14 10.52 7.35
CA GLY A 41 -16.29 10.16 8.17
C GLY A 41 -17.27 9.18 7.50
N SER A 42 -17.01 8.72 6.28
CA SER A 42 -17.87 7.75 5.60
C SER A 42 -17.65 6.34 6.15
N THR A 43 -18.69 5.73 6.72
CA THR A 43 -18.71 4.33 7.17
C THR A 43 -19.33 3.39 6.13
N SER A 44 -19.88 3.93 5.05
CA SER A 44 -20.56 3.18 3.98
C SER A 44 -19.69 2.99 2.73
N ALA A 45 -18.45 3.46 2.74
CA ALA A 45 -17.53 3.27 1.63
C ALA A 45 -17.29 1.79 1.34
N THR A 46 -17.10 1.47 0.07
CA THR A 46 -16.83 0.12 -0.44
C THR A 46 -15.42 0.01 -1.01
N LEU A 47 -14.97 -1.21 -1.28
CA LEU A 47 -13.70 -1.44 -1.97
C LEU A 47 -13.72 -0.79 -3.36
N GLU A 48 -14.83 -0.87 -4.07
CA GLU A 48 -15.02 -0.27 -5.39
C GLU A 48 -14.86 1.26 -5.35
N ASP A 49 -15.34 1.92 -4.29
CA ASP A 49 -15.16 3.37 -4.11
C ASP A 49 -13.68 3.73 -3.93
N GLN A 50 -12.94 2.94 -3.16
CA GLN A 50 -11.49 3.15 -2.98
C GLN A 50 -10.71 2.87 -4.27
N VAL A 51 -11.05 1.80 -5.00
CA VAL A 51 -10.48 1.52 -6.33
C VAL A 51 -10.75 2.69 -7.27
N ALA A 52 -11.99 3.19 -7.32
CA ALA A 52 -12.35 4.33 -8.16
C ALA A 52 -11.52 5.59 -7.83
N ALA A 53 -11.25 5.85 -6.55
CA ALA A 53 -10.41 6.97 -6.13
C ALA A 53 -8.95 6.81 -6.61
N VAL A 54 -8.38 5.61 -6.52
CA VAL A 54 -7.02 5.35 -7.04
C VAL A 54 -6.99 5.49 -8.55
N LEU A 55 -7.98 4.95 -9.27
CA LEU A 55 -8.08 5.08 -10.73
C LEU A 55 -8.23 6.54 -11.17
N ALA A 56 -9.01 7.34 -10.45
CA ALA A 56 -9.12 8.77 -10.72
C ALA A 56 -7.77 9.48 -10.57
N ALA A 57 -6.98 9.11 -9.57
CA ALA A 57 -5.62 9.66 -9.39
C ALA A 57 -4.67 9.23 -10.54
N VAL A 58 -4.75 7.97 -10.98
CA VAL A 58 -3.99 7.48 -12.16
C VAL A 58 -4.39 8.25 -13.42
N ASP A 59 -5.69 8.43 -13.65
CA ASP A 59 -6.21 9.12 -14.83
C ASP A 59 -5.92 10.64 -14.83
N ALA A 60 -5.71 11.25 -13.66
CA ALA A 60 -5.35 12.65 -13.48
C ALA A 60 -3.83 12.91 -13.52
N ALA A 61 -3.01 11.90 -13.57
CA ALA A 61 -1.56 12.04 -13.60
C ALA A 61 -1.09 12.68 -14.92
N SER A 62 0.00 13.46 -14.87
CA SER A 62 0.55 14.15 -16.04
C SER A 62 1.29 13.24 -17.04
N GLY A 63 1.46 11.96 -16.69
CA GLY A 63 2.09 10.92 -17.49
C GLY A 63 1.77 9.57 -16.87
N LYS A 64 2.59 8.55 -17.10
CA LYS A 64 2.43 7.27 -16.41
C LYS A 64 2.97 7.42 -14.98
N PRO A 65 2.13 7.40 -13.94
CA PRO A 65 2.58 7.49 -12.56
C PRO A 65 3.21 6.18 -12.06
N MET A 66 3.96 6.27 -10.97
CA MET A 66 4.24 5.17 -10.09
C MET A 66 3.13 5.09 -9.01
N VAL A 67 2.57 3.92 -8.79
CA VAL A 67 1.55 3.69 -7.75
C VAL A 67 2.17 2.93 -6.60
N VAL A 68 2.17 3.53 -5.41
CA VAL A 68 2.73 2.96 -4.19
C VAL A 68 1.59 2.56 -3.26
N GLY A 69 1.51 1.29 -2.92
CA GLY A 69 0.57 0.77 -1.90
C GLY A 69 1.33 0.33 -0.65
N HIS A 70 0.84 0.73 0.52
CA HIS A 70 1.36 0.26 1.80
C HIS A 70 0.44 -0.82 2.39
N SER A 71 1.01 -1.93 2.88
CA SER A 71 0.24 -2.97 3.58
C SER A 71 -0.93 -3.49 2.72
N ALA A 72 -2.16 -3.55 3.22
CA ALA A 72 -3.33 -3.96 2.46
C ALA A 72 -3.54 -3.14 1.17
N ALA A 73 -3.13 -1.85 1.13
CA ALA A 73 -3.25 -1.01 -0.07
C ALA A 73 -2.33 -1.46 -1.23
N CYS A 74 -1.43 -2.44 -1.01
CA CYS A 74 -0.77 -3.15 -2.11
C CYS A 74 -1.80 -3.75 -3.08
N THR A 75 -2.94 -4.23 -2.54
CA THR A 75 -4.06 -4.72 -3.34
C THR A 75 -4.71 -3.60 -4.17
N LEU A 76 -4.91 -2.40 -3.60
CA LEU A 76 -5.45 -1.25 -4.35
C LEU A 76 -4.52 -0.82 -5.49
N ALA A 77 -3.22 -0.79 -5.23
CA ALA A 77 -2.22 -0.50 -6.27
C ALA A 77 -2.23 -1.56 -7.38
N TRP A 78 -2.43 -2.84 -7.02
CA TRP A 78 -2.51 -3.93 -7.98
C TRP A 78 -3.80 -3.92 -8.79
N LEU A 79 -4.94 -3.61 -8.16
CA LEU A 79 -6.21 -3.40 -8.84
C LEU A 79 -6.15 -2.22 -9.84
N ALA A 80 -5.37 -1.18 -9.52
CA ALA A 80 -5.12 -0.10 -10.46
C ALA A 80 -4.27 -0.57 -11.66
N ALA A 81 -3.27 -1.41 -11.45
CA ALA A 81 -2.49 -2.03 -12.53
C ALA A 81 -3.34 -2.96 -13.41
N ASP A 82 -4.26 -3.72 -12.81
CA ASP A 82 -5.23 -4.54 -13.55
C ASP A 82 -6.14 -3.68 -14.43
N ALA A 83 -6.70 -2.61 -13.87
CA ALA A 83 -7.65 -1.75 -14.59
C ALA A 83 -6.98 -0.78 -15.59
N ARG A 84 -5.72 -0.43 -15.41
CA ARG A 84 -4.97 0.57 -16.20
C ARG A 84 -3.53 0.14 -16.51
N PRO A 85 -3.28 -1.10 -17.03
CA PRO A 85 -1.93 -1.61 -17.23
C PRO A 85 -1.08 -0.72 -18.14
N ASP A 86 -1.69 -0.09 -19.14
CA ASP A 86 -1.00 0.77 -20.11
C ASP A 86 -0.72 2.19 -19.58
N LYS A 87 -1.33 2.59 -18.45
CA LYS A 87 -1.20 3.95 -17.88
C LYS A 87 -0.27 4.03 -16.67
N ILE A 88 0.18 2.93 -16.12
CA ILE A 88 1.04 2.88 -14.93
C ILE A 88 2.48 2.55 -15.36
N ALA A 89 3.45 3.32 -14.86
CA ALA A 89 4.86 3.07 -15.14
C ALA A 89 5.43 1.95 -14.26
N LYS A 90 5.02 1.90 -13.00
CA LYS A 90 5.48 0.92 -12.01
C LYS A 90 4.52 0.86 -10.83
N VAL A 91 4.42 -0.30 -10.22
CA VAL A 91 3.79 -0.48 -8.90
C VAL A 91 4.87 -0.73 -7.86
N VAL A 92 4.72 -0.11 -6.69
CA VAL A 92 5.60 -0.39 -5.54
C VAL A 92 4.73 -0.85 -4.37
N PHE A 93 5.08 -2.00 -3.83
CA PHE A 93 4.48 -2.54 -2.60
C PHE A 93 5.41 -2.26 -1.42
N VAL A 94 4.86 -1.75 -0.33
CA VAL A 94 5.60 -1.45 0.90
C VAL A 94 4.98 -2.23 2.05
N GLY A 95 5.71 -3.14 2.65
CA GLY A 95 5.25 -3.92 3.81
C GLY A 95 4.01 -4.75 3.53
N GLY A 96 3.91 -5.36 2.32
CA GLY A 96 2.76 -6.19 1.99
C GLY A 96 2.74 -6.67 0.55
N PHE A 97 1.70 -7.42 0.24
CA PHE A 97 1.48 -8.04 -1.06
C PHE A 97 0.02 -7.92 -1.49
N PRO A 98 -0.30 -8.00 -2.79
CA PRO A 98 -1.68 -7.95 -3.23
C PRO A 98 -2.43 -9.23 -2.89
N ALA A 99 -3.68 -9.10 -2.49
CA ALA A 99 -4.59 -10.23 -2.37
C ALA A 99 -4.87 -10.82 -3.75
N ALA A 100 -5.03 -12.14 -3.81
CA ALA A 100 -5.37 -12.85 -5.04
C ALA A 100 -6.83 -12.60 -5.47
N ASP A 101 -7.12 -12.84 -6.75
CA ASP A 101 -8.48 -12.78 -7.28
C ASP A 101 -9.46 -13.65 -6.48
N GLY A 102 -10.65 -13.13 -6.25
CA GLY A 102 -11.72 -13.80 -5.49
C GLY A 102 -11.55 -13.77 -3.97
N LYS A 103 -10.48 -13.22 -3.43
CA LYS A 103 -10.27 -13.08 -1.98
C LYS A 103 -10.85 -11.76 -1.47
N PRO A 104 -11.25 -11.67 -0.19
CA PRO A 104 -11.59 -10.40 0.43
C PRO A 104 -10.35 -9.51 0.54
N TYR A 105 -10.54 -8.19 0.46
CA TYR A 105 -9.47 -7.19 0.53
C TYR A 105 -8.71 -7.25 1.86
N ALA A 106 -9.43 -7.28 2.98
CA ALA A 106 -8.87 -7.27 4.33
C ALA A 106 -9.69 -8.12 5.32
N GLY A 107 -10.13 -9.31 4.91
CA GLY A 107 -11.01 -10.17 5.69
C GLY A 107 -10.36 -10.92 6.85
N PHE A 108 -9.22 -10.45 7.37
CA PHE A 108 -8.43 -11.12 8.41
C PHE A 108 -8.61 -10.53 9.82
N PHE A 109 -9.33 -9.41 9.95
CA PHE A 109 -9.70 -8.84 11.24
C PHE A 109 -11.23 -8.75 11.42
N GLU A 110 -11.68 -8.75 12.68
CA GLU A 110 -13.08 -8.77 13.04
C GLU A 110 -13.77 -7.43 12.76
N LEU A 111 -14.98 -7.51 12.21
CA LEU A 111 -15.88 -6.35 12.10
C LEU A 111 -16.66 -6.15 13.40
N ARG A 112 -16.79 -4.89 13.83
CA ARG A 112 -17.64 -4.46 14.94
C ARG A 112 -18.49 -3.29 14.49
N ASP A 113 -19.80 -3.39 14.65
CA ASP A 113 -20.75 -2.35 14.25
C ASP A 113 -20.59 -1.85 12.80
N GLY A 114 -20.28 -2.78 11.89
CA GLY A 114 -20.13 -2.49 10.46
C GLY A 114 -18.79 -1.87 10.03
N VAL A 115 -17.84 -1.74 10.94
CA VAL A 115 -16.48 -1.28 10.66
C VAL A 115 -15.43 -2.24 11.22
N MET A 116 -14.22 -2.19 10.72
CA MET A 116 -13.05 -2.91 11.24
C MET A 116 -12.19 -1.93 12.04
N PRO A 117 -12.28 -1.91 13.38
CA PRO A 117 -11.43 -1.07 14.20
C PRO A 117 -9.97 -1.55 14.16
N PHE A 118 -9.05 -0.67 14.57
CA PHE A 118 -7.67 -1.11 14.82
C PHE A 118 -7.69 -2.19 15.93
N PRO A 119 -7.09 -3.37 15.68
CA PRO A 119 -7.22 -4.52 16.59
C PRO A 119 -6.37 -4.42 17.86
N GLY A 120 -5.60 -3.34 18.00
CA GLY A 120 -4.54 -3.23 18.99
C GLY A 120 -3.19 -3.75 18.45
N TRP A 121 -2.20 -3.81 19.32
CA TRP A 121 -0.83 -4.13 18.92
C TRP A 121 -0.50 -5.62 18.91
N ASP A 122 -1.28 -6.46 19.61
CA ASP A 122 -1.00 -7.89 19.75
C ASP A 122 -0.74 -8.60 18.40
N PRO A 123 -1.49 -8.34 17.30
CA PRO A 123 -1.22 -8.95 16.01
C PRO A 123 0.07 -8.47 15.32
N PHE A 124 0.64 -7.36 15.80
CA PHE A 124 1.80 -6.68 15.20
C PHE A 124 3.04 -6.73 16.11
N GLU A 125 3.03 -7.58 17.13
CA GLU A 125 4.20 -7.77 17.98
C GLU A 125 5.36 -8.41 17.20
N GLY A 126 6.60 -8.10 17.62
CA GLY A 126 7.79 -8.58 16.93
C GLY A 126 8.27 -7.62 15.85
N PRO A 127 8.66 -8.09 14.66
CA PRO A 127 9.28 -7.25 13.62
C PRO A 127 8.43 -6.07 13.17
N ASP A 128 7.11 -6.23 13.11
CA ASP A 128 6.19 -5.22 12.59
C ASP A 128 6.25 -3.90 13.37
N ALA A 129 6.31 -3.96 14.69
CA ALA A 129 6.28 -2.79 15.57
C ALA A 129 7.58 -2.58 16.36
N ALA A 130 8.68 -3.26 15.98
CA ALA A 130 9.94 -3.23 16.70
C ALA A 130 10.58 -1.84 16.82
N ASP A 131 10.34 -0.97 15.83
CA ASP A 131 10.89 0.39 15.75
C ASP A 131 9.92 1.48 16.22
N LEU A 132 8.74 1.10 16.75
CA LEU A 132 7.78 2.00 17.37
C LEU A 132 7.89 1.95 18.91
N ASP A 133 8.20 3.08 19.53
CA ASP A 133 8.15 3.20 20.98
C ASP A 133 6.70 3.28 21.49
N GLU A 134 6.51 3.23 22.81
CA GLU A 134 5.18 3.27 23.43
C GLU A 134 4.41 4.55 23.12
N GLU A 135 5.09 5.69 22.97
CA GLU A 135 4.44 6.96 22.65
C GLU A 135 3.90 6.95 21.22
N ALA A 136 4.72 6.51 20.26
CA ALA A 136 4.31 6.34 18.86
C ALA A 136 3.16 5.33 18.72
N ARG A 137 3.22 4.20 19.44
CA ARG A 137 2.14 3.21 19.46
C ARG A 137 0.84 3.78 20.02
N ARG A 138 0.87 4.56 21.10
CA ARG A 138 -0.31 5.23 21.65
C ARG A 138 -0.87 6.27 20.70
N ALA A 139 -0.01 7.08 20.08
CA ALA A 139 -0.42 8.10 19.10
C ALA A 139 -1.08 7.47 17.89
N PHE A 140 -0.49 6.39 17.34
CA PHE A 140 -1.07 5.62 16.22
C PHE A 140 -2.46 5.09 16.58
N ALA A 141 -2.57 4.37 17.71
CA ALA A 141 -3.85 3.78 18.12
C ALA A 141 -4.95 4.83 18.34
N ALA A 142 -4.58 6.03 18.87
CA ALA A 142 -5.51 7.12 19.05
C ALA A 142 -5.95 7.78 17.73
N ALA A 143 -5.10 7.76 16.70
CA ALA A 143 -5.36 8.34 15.39
C ALA A 143 -5.93 7.33 14.38
N ALA A 144 -5.97 6.04 14.72
CA ALA A 144 -6.39 4.97 13.84
C ALA A 144 -7.85 5.16 13.37
N ILE A 145 -8.06 5.10 12.07
CA ILE A 145 -9.34 5.29 11.41
C ILE A 145 -9.98 3.92 11.20
N PRO A 146 -11.16 3.63 11.77
CA PRO A 146 -11.86 2.36 11.52
C PRO A 146 -12.16 2.20 10.03
N VAL A 147 -11.89 1.01 9.49
CA VAL A 147 -12.13 0.71 8.07
C VAL A 147 -13.58 0.31 7.86
N PRO A 148 -14.31 0.91 6.90
CA PRO A 148 -15.67 0.50 6.57
C PRO A 148 -15.75 -0.99 6.21
N GLY A 149 -16.80 -1.69 6.70
CA GLY A 149 -16.99 -3.10 6.43
C GLY A 149 -17.09 -3.43 4.94
N GLY A 150 -17.71 -2.54 4.15
CA GLY A 150 -17.79 -2.68 2.69
C GLY A 150 -16.43 -2.61 1.99
N VAL A 151 -15.45 -1.91 2.58
CA VAL A 151 -14.06 -1.94 2.13
C VAL A 151 -13.39 -3.25 2.56
N ALA A 152 -13.43 -3.57 3.86
CA ALA A 152 -12.71 -4.72 4.41
C ALA A 152 -13.12 -6.05 3.78
N THR A 153 -14.43 -6.26 3.56
CA THR A 153 -14.99 -7.50 3.00
C THR A 153 -15.16 -7.49 1.49
N GLY A 154 -14.87 -6.36 0.83
CA GLY A 154 -14.93 -6.26 -0.63
C GLY A 154 -14.09 -7.32 -1.31
N ILE A 155 -14.63 -7.96 -2.35
CA ILE A 155 -13.96 -9.05 -3.03
C ILE A 155 -13.06 -8.50 -4.15
N VAL A 156 -11.79 -8.83 -4.09
CA VAL A 156 -10.81 -8.49 -5.13
C VAL A 156 -11.19 -9.16 -6.45
N ARG A 157 -11.19 -8.38 -7.53
CA ARG A 157 -11.48 -8.85 -8.89
C ARG A 157 -10.37 -8.42 -9.83
N LEU A 158 -9.60 -9.39 -10.30
CA LEU A 158 -8.49 -9.21 -11.23
C LEU A 158 -8.84 -9.91 -12.54
N SER A 159 -8.80 -9.19 -13.65
CA SER A 159 -9.31 -9.68 -14.93
C SER A 159 -8.38 -9.47 -16.12
N ASP A 160 -7.44 -8.53 -16.06
CA ASP A 160 -6.55 -8.20 -17.16
C ASP A 160 -5.12 -8.70 -16.89
N GLU A 161 -4.71 -9.77 -17.57
CA GLU A 161 -3.38 -10.36 -17.41
C GLU A 161 -2.24 -9.42 -17.82
N ARG A 162 -2.51 -8.33 -18.55
CA ARG A 162 -1.50 -7.33 -18.90
C ARG A 162 -0.89 -6.65 -17.66
N ARG A 163 -1.56 -6.70 -16.50
CA ARG A 163 -0.99 -6.23 -15.23
C ARG A 163 0.36 -6.86 -14.91
N PHE A 164 0.59 -8.12 -15.33
CA PHE A 164 1.85 -8.82 -15.09
C PHE A 164 3.03 -8.28 -15.90
N ALA A 165 2.77 -7.46 -16.92
CA ALA A 165 3.80 -6.75 -17.67
C ALA A 165 4.15 -5.39 -17.03
N VAL A 166 3.37 -4.90 -16.05
CA VAL A 166 3.70 -3.70 -15.30
C VAL A 166 4.85 -4.01 -14.35
N PRO A 167 5.96 -3.25 -14.37
CA PRO A 167 7.08 -3.46 -13.44
C PRO A 167 6.65 -3.33 -11.99
N VAL A 168 7.16 -4.20 -11.12
CA VAL A 168 6.86 -4.20 -9.68
C VAL A 168 8.14 -4.14 -8.86
N ALA A 169 8.15 -3.29 -7.83
CA ALA A 169 9.15 -3.35 -6.77
C ALA A 169 8.47 -3.61 -5.42
N VAL A 170 9.10 -4.45 -4.60
CA VAL A 170 8.66 -4.72 -3.22
C VAL A 170 9.69 -4.12 -2.27
N VAL A 171 9.28 -3.16 -1.47
CA VAL A 171 10.05 -2.67 -0.33
C VAL A 171 9.70 -3.54 0.87
N CYS A 172 10.72 -4.16 1.45
CA CYS A 172 10.62 -5.17 2.50
C CYS A 172 11.06 -4.53 3.84
N PRO A 173 10.14 -3.98 4.65
CA PRO A 173 10.53 -3.37 5.93
C PRO A 173 10.68 -4.41 7.05
N GLU A 174 9.61 -5.09 7.44
CA GLU A 174 9.58 -6.07 8.55
C GLU A 174 9.97 -7.49 8.16
N PHE A 175 10.19 -7.73 6.88
CA PHE A 175 10.66 -8.99 6.31
C PHE A 175 11.75 -8.76 5.26
N THR A 176 12.59 -9.75 5.03
CA THR A 176 13.70 -9.62 4.08
C THR A 176 13.29 -9.94 2.64
N PRO A 177 14.03 -9.45 1.64
CA PRO A 177 13.87 -9.86 0.24
C PRO A 177 13.96 -11.38 0.01
N ALA A 178 14.73 -12.10 0.83
CA ALA A 178 14.85 -13.55 0.76
C ALA A 178 13.54 -14.23 1.19
N GLN A 179 12.97 -13.81 2.33
CA GLN A 179 11.69 -14.31 2.81
C GLN A 179 10.56 -14.05 1.81
N ALA A 180 10.51 -12.84 1.22
CA ALA A 180 9.52 -12.51 0.20
C ALA A 180 9.59 -13.48 -1.01
N LYS A 181 10.81 -13.81 -1.46
CA LYS A 181 11.01 -14.78 -2.55
C LYS A 181 10.58 -16.19 -2.14
N GLU A 182 10.92 -16.62 -0.93
CA GLU A 182 10.50 -17.93 -0.40
C GLU A 182 8.96 -18.07 -0.40
N TRP A 183 8.21 -17.05 0.03
CA TRP A 183 6.74 -17.05 0.02
C TRP A 183 6.17 -17.09 -1.41
N ILE A 184 6.80 -16.39 -2.37
CA ILE A 184 6.40 -16.45 -3.78
C ILE A 184 6.65 -17.85 -4.34
N ASP A 185 7.82 -18.43 -4.07
CA ASP A 185 8.19 -19.77 -4.56
C ASP A 185 7.33 -20.87 -3.91
N ALA A 186 6.88 -20.67 -2.67
CA ALA A 186 5.93 -21.54 -1.98
C ALA A 186 4.50 -21.45 -2.54
N GLY A 187 4.19 -20.41 -3.32
CA GLY A 187 2.85 -20.17 -3.89
C GLY A 187 1.92 -19.39 -2.97
N ASP A 188 2.42 -18.84 -1.88
CA ASP A 188 1.62 -18.04 -0.94
C ASP A 188 1.24 -16.68 -1.54
N ILE A 189 2.02 -16.19 -2.52
CA ILE A 189 1.81 -14.91 -3.20
C ILE A 189 1.70 -15.15 -4.72
N PRO A 190 0.60 -15.76 -5.20
CA PRO A 190 0.48 -16.23 -6.58
C PRO A 190 0.48 -15.10 -7.62
N GLU A 191 0.04 -13.90 -7.26
CA GLU A 191 0.03 -12.75 -8.17
C GLU A 191 1.46 -12.33 -8.53
N LEU A 192 2.40 -12.31 -7.58
CA LEU A 192 3.78 -11.89 -7.86
C LEU A 192 4.61 -12.96 -8.58
N ALA A 193 4.26 -14.23 -8.47
CA ALA A 193 4.92 -15.31 -9.19
C ALA A 193 4.85 -15.17 -10.72
N ARG A 194 3.92 -14.35 -11.23
CA ARG A 194 3.66 -14.13 -12.67
C ARG A 194 4.23 -12.81 -13.18
N VAL A 195 4.73 -11.92 -12.33
CA VAL A 195 5.25 -10.60 -12.72
C VAL A 195 6.57 -10.76 -13.48
N GLY A 196 6.64 -10.17 -14.67
CA GLY A 196 7.83 -10.31 -15.54
C GLY A 196 9.04 -9.48 -15.09
N ASP A 197 8.81 -8.29 -14.52
CA ASP A 197 9.85 -7.41 -13.97
C ASP A 197 9.56 -7.16 -12.48
N LEU A 198 10.12 -8.01 -11.63
CA LEU A 198 9.93 -8.00 -10.18
C LEU A 198 11.26 -7.79 -9.46
N SER A 199 11.31 -6.75 -8.64
CA SER A 199 12.48 -6.41 -7.83
C SER A 199 12.14 -6.30 -6.34
N PHE A 200 13.14 -6.49 -5.48
CA PHE A 200 13.01 -6.42 -4.03
C PHE A 200 14.04 -5.46 -3.47
N VAL A 201 13.64 -4.65 -2.51
CA VAL A 201 14.50 -3.67 -1.83
C VAL A 201 14.30 -3.83 -0.33
N ASP A 202 15.40 -4.04 0.38
CA ASP A 202 15.41 -4.12 1.83
C ASP A 202 15.30 -2.72 2.46
N LEU A 203 14.56 -2.63 3.57
CA LEU A 203 14.47 -1.43 4.38
C LEU A 203 14.43 -1.84 5.86
N ASP A 204 15.52 -1.63 6.58
CA ASP A 204 15.61 -1.95 8.02
C ASP A 204 14.66 -1.07 8.84
N SER A 205 13.40 -1.53 8.96
CA SER A 205 12.30 -0.82 9.63
C SER A 205 11.21 -1.81 10.03
N GLY A 206 10.28 -1.38 10.87
CA GLY A 206 9.01 -2.07 11.08
C GLY A 206 8.01 -1.80 9.94
N HIS A 207 6.78 -2.29 10.14
CA HIS A 207 5.71 -2.27 9.14
C HIS A 207 5.30 -0.86 8.67
N TRP A 208 5.61 0.17 9.45
CA TRP A 208 5.20 1.57 9.17
C TRP A 208 6.40 2.50 8.91
N PRO A 209 7.20 2.27 7.84
CA PRO A 209 8.38 3.09 7.55
C PRO A 209 8.04 4.55 7.26
N MET A 210 6.79 4.89 6.98
CA MET A 210 6.34 6.28 6.84
C MET A 210 6.50 7.07 8.14
N HIS A 211 6.39 6.40 9.30
CA HIS A 211 6.58 7.02 10.62
C HIS A 211 8.04 7.00 11.08
N THR A 212 8.75 5.88 10.83
CA THR A 212 10.05 5.63 11.45
C THR A 212 11.24 5.94 10.54
N LYS A 213 11.09 5.78 9.23
CA LYS A 213 12.13 5.92 8.20
C LYS A 213 11.67 6.73 6.96
N PRO A 214 10.92 7.86 7.12
CA PRO A 214 10.29 8.54 5.97
C PRO A 214 11.29 8.99 4.90
N ALA A 215 12.45 9.51 5.31
CA ALA A 215 13.47 9.99 4.38
C ALA A 215 14.16 8.84 3.61
N GLU A 216 14.33 7.68 4.26
CA GLU A 216 14.92 6.50 3.64
C GLU A 216 13.95 5.86 2.66
N LEU A 217 12.69 5.69 3.08
CA LEU A 217 11.61 5.24 2.20
C LEU A 217 11.49 6.15 0.97
N ALA A 218 11.51 7.48 1.14
CA ALA A 218 11.44 8.41 0.02
C ALA A 218 12.60 8.24 -0.96
N ARG A 219 13.83 7.99 -0.47
CA ARG A 219 14.98 7.71 -1.35
C ARG A 219 14.80 6.43 -2.15
N LEU A 220 14.28 5.36 -1.52
CA LEU A 220 13.99 4.09 -2.20
C LEU A 220 12.91 4.27 -3.26
N LEU A 221 11.83 4.97 -2.94
CA LEU A 221 10.76 5.27 -3.89
C LEU A 221 11.26 6.13 -5.07
N ALA A 222 12.08 7.14 -4.81
CA ALA A 222 12.69 7.96 -5.86
C ALA A 222 13.63 7.13 -6.77
N ALA A 223 14.41 6.25 -6.20
CA ALA A 223 15.26 5.32 -6.97
C ALA A 223 14.44 4.36 -7.83
N ALA A 224 13.31 3.84 -7.29
CA ALA A 224 12.39 2.98 -8.03
C ALA A 224 11.69 3.72 -9.19
N ALA A 225 11.45 5.03 -9.04
CA ALA A 225 10.85 5.88 -10.07
C ALA A 225 11.81 6.15 -11.24
N GLY A 226 13.12 5.99 -11.02
CA GLY A 226 14.15 6.31 -12.00
C GLY A 226 14.41 7.82 -12.14
N PRO A 227 15.41 8.22 -12.95
CA PRO A 227 15.70 9.62 -13.20
C PRO A 227 14.54 10.30 -13.94
N ASN A 228 14.26 11.56 -13.56
CA ASN A 228 13.30 12.43 -14.27
C ASN A 228 13.86 12.88 -15.61
#